data_274a75cc3a293760954d627e42ee25e4
#
_entry.id   274a75cc3a293760954d627e42ee25e4
#
_cell.length_a   1.000
_cell.length_b   1.000
_cell.length_c   1.000
_cell.angle_alpha   90.00
_cell.angle_beta   90.00
_cell.angle_gamma   90.00
#
_symmetry.space_group_name_H-M   'P 1'
#
loop_
_entity.id
_entity.type
_entity.pdbx_description
1 polymer ?
#
loop_
_entity_poly.entity_id
_entity_poly.type
_entity_poly.pdbx_seq_one_letter_code
_entity_poly.pdbx_strand_id
1 'polypeptide(L)'
;MASPPGYPPPPPGYPPPPPGGAPPAGAPPMAAADPYAAQRALDAWVAERGYTLNPNPDFAWYQSWFPFQYAFRLARIGRELRAQFGEAGLFVVEAFEADEVKRVAGEDRHLYCLVTSPKLAARVSIRAKSGGGLVNEVSRGLGSLLSGSSAGSMLGDPTFEQRFDVNTPSRDEGNRALPMALRQFLLQTGWRGILEIRPSGLLMIPYDRRSFDVPTLEPVINNVGQLYQLATG
;
A
#
# COMPACT_ATOMS: atom_id res chain seq x y z
N MET A 1 11.74 25.02 -47.49
CA MET A 1 11.77 25.07 -46.00
C MET A 1 10.67 26.03 -45.58
N ALA A 2 9.59 25.55 -45.00
CA ALA A 2 8.45 26.37 -44.55
C ALA A 2 8.74 26.83 -43.11
N SER A 3 8.59 28.14 -42.84
CA SER A 3 8.71 28.72 -41.50
C SER A 3 7.62 28.19 -40.56
N PRO A 4 7.90 27.96 -39.27
CA PRO A 4 6.88 27.52 -38.34
C PRO A 4 5.80 28.59 -38.14
N PRO A 5 4.54 28.22 -37.88
CA PRO A 5 3.45 29.15 -37.66
C PRO A 5 3.73 30.01 -36.42
N GLY A 6 3.64 31.34 -36.58
CA GLY A 6 3.85 32.31 -35.53
C GLY A 6 2.77 32.22 -34.45
N TYR A 7 3.17 32.35 -33.20
CA TYR A 7 2.26 32.49 -32.05
C TYR A 7 1.33 33.69 -32.22
N PRO A 8 0.05 33.58 -31.87
CA PRO A 8 -0.85 34.72 -31.88
C PRO A 8 -0.37 35.78 -30.87
N PRO A 9 -0.55 37.09 -31.18
CA PRO A 9 -0.18 38.14 -30.26
C PRO A 9 -1.02 38.07 -28.98
N PRO A 10 -0.43 38.41 -27.80
CA PRO A 10 -1.16 38.43 -26.55
C PRO A 10 -2.30 39.47 -26.59
N PRO A 11 -3.43 39.20 -25.89
CA PRO A 11 -4.56 40.11 -25.85
C PRO A 11 -4.16 41.46 -25.24
N PRO A 12 -4.67 42.58 -25.76
CA PRO A 12 -4.41 43.90 -25.24
C PRO A 12 -5.00 44.08 -23.84
N GLY A 13 -4.18 44.46 -22.86
CA GLY A 13 -4.66 44.80 -21.50
C GLY A 13 -3.92 44.16 -20.33
N TYR A 14 -2.90 43.33 -20.57
CA TYR A 14 -2.05 42.87 -19.47
C TYR A 14 -1.00 43.93 -19.12
N PRO A 15 -0.95 44.42 -17.86
CA PRO A 15 0.14 45.26 -17.42
C PRO A 15 1.47 44.50 -17.51
N PRO A 16 2.58 45.14 -17.87
CA PRO A 16 3.87 44.50 -17.89
C PRO A 16 4.20 43.95 -16.49
N PRO A 17 4.83 42.78 -16.40
CA PRO A 17 5.27 42.25 -15.11
C PRO A 17 6.18 43.28 -14.43
N PRO A 18 6.08 43.45 -13.12
CA PRO A 18 6.94 44.36 -12.38
C PRO A 18 8.40 44.00 -12.66
N PRO A 19 9.31 44.98 -12.78
CA PRO A 19 10.72 44.72 -12.99
C PRO A 19 11.20 43.80 -11.86
N GLY A 20 11.77 42.66 -12.22
CA GLY A 20 12.24 41.66 -11.29
C GLY A 20 13.18 42.27 -10.29
N GLY A 21 12.77 42.43 -9.05
CA GLY A 21 13.63 42.85 -7.95
C GLY A 21 14.79 41.85 -7.86
N ALA A 22 15.99 42.35 -7.90
CA ALA A 22 17.18 41.53 -7.63
C ALA A 22 16.95 40.80 -6.29
N PRO A 23 17.27 39.50 -6.17
CA PRO A 23 17.16 38.81 -4.90
C PRO A 23 17.99 39.56 -3.85
N PRO A 24 17.52 39.64 -2.60
CA PRO A 24 18.28 40.38 -1.56
C PRO A 24 19.68 39.79 -1.43
N ALA A 25 20.67 40.66 -1.62
CA ALA A 25 22.08 40.31 -1.45
C ALA A 25 22.27 39.89 0.00
N GLY A 26 22.51 38.59 0.25
CA GLY A 26 22.80 38.08 1.59
C GLY A 26 22.00 36.82 2.02
N ALA A 27 21.14 36.26 1.21
CA ALA A 27 20.61 34.94 1.52
C ALA A 27 21.74 33.90 1.44
N PRO A 28 22.04 33.15 2.52
CA PRO A 28 23.04 32.08 2.43
C PRO A 28 22.62 31.13 1.30
N PRO A 29 23.60 30.62 0.50
CA PRO A 29 23.24 29.64 -0.53
C PRO A 29 22.51 28.50 0.16
N MET A 30 21.26 28.21 -0.29
CA MET A 30 20.56 27.03 0.14
C MET A 30 21.48 25.86 -0.17
N ALA A 31 21.94 25.18 0.89
CA ALA A 31 22.73 23.98 0.74
C ALA A 31 21.95 23.04 -0.20
N ALA A 32 22.58 22.62 -1.29
CA ALA A 32 21.96 21.69 -2.22
C ALA A 32 21.50 20.47 -1.42
N ALA A 33 20.20 20.18 -1.48
CA ALA A 33 19.64 19.04 -0.77
C ALA A 33 20.40 17.78 -1.21
N ASP A 34 20.94 17.04 -0.25
CA ASP A 34 21.68 15.81 -0.53
C ASP A 34 20.73 14.77 -1.17
N PRO A 35 20.94 14.40 -2.44
CA PRO A 35 20.03 13.48 -3.15
C PRO A 35 20.01 12.08 -2.53
N TYR A 36 20.98 11.72 -1.70
CA TYR A 36 21.09 10.40 -1.06
C TYR A 36 20.66 10.42 0.42
N ALA A 37 20.23 11.53 0.96
CA ALA A 37 19.89 11.65 2.38
C ALA A 37 18.80 10.66 2.79
N ALA A 38 17.75 10.51 1.98
CA ALA A 38 16.66 9.58 2.23
C ALA A 38 17.12 8.10 2.21
N GLN A 39 18.00 7.75 1.27
CA GLN A 39 18.55 6.39 1.20
C GLN A 39 19.45 6.09 2.42
N ARG A 40 20.34 7.01 2.79
CA ARG A 40 21.17 6.83 3.98
C ARG A 40 20.34 6.72 5.28
N ALA A 41 19.28 7.51 5.40
CA ALA A 41 18.37 7.42 6.52
C ALA A 41 17.68 6.04 6.59
N LEU A 42 17.25 5.49 5.44
CA LEU A 42 16.69 4.16 5.35
C LEU A 42 17.70 3.09 5.74
N ASP A 43 18.92 3.15 5.20
CA ASP A 43 19.99 2.17 5.47
C ASP A 43 20.36 2.16 6.97
N ALA A 44 20.50 3.35 7.58
CA ALA A 44 20.78 3.50 9.00
C ALA A 44 19.65 2.92 9.87
N TRP A 45 18.40 3.24 9.55
CA TRP A 45 17.24 2.74 10.27
C TRP A 45 17.09 1.21 10.14
N VAL A 46 17.33 0.66 8.96
CA VAL A 46 17.32 -0.81 8.71
C VAL A 46 18.37 -1.49 9.58
N ALA A 47 19.60 -0.94 9.64
CA ALA A 47 20.68 -1.49 10.45
C ALA A 47 20.37 -1.39 11.95
N GLU A 48 19.86 -0.24 12.44
CA GLU A 48 19.47 -0.03 13.84
C GLU A 48 18.41 -1.02 14.32
N ARG A 49 17.42 -1.33 13.44
CA ARG A 49 16.33 -2.26 13.77
C ARG A 49 16.69 -3.73 13.54
N GLY A 50 17.88 -4.03 13.02
CA GLY A 50 18.28 -5.40 12.69
C GLY A 50 17.47 -5.99 11.53
N TYR A 51 16.91 -5.15 10.67
CA TYR A 51 16.19 -5.57 9.46
C TYR A 51 17.19 -5.85 8.33
N THR A 52 16.70 -6.51 7.28
CA THR A 52 17.49 -6.76 6.06
C THR A 52 16.82 -6.10 4.88
N LEU A 53 17.58 -5.34 4.09
CA LEU A 53 17.12 -4.75 2.84
C LEU A 53 17.66 -5.56 1.66
N ASN A 54 16.76 -6.06 0.82
CA ASN A 54 17.07 -6.75 -0.42
C ASN A 54 16.71 -5.85 -1.62
N PRO A 55 17.67 -5.38 -2.41
CA PRO A 55 17.39 -4.53 -3.57
C PRO A 55 16.85 -5.30 -4.78
N ASN A 56 16.97 -6.63 -4.81
CA ASN A 56 16.54 -7.49 -5.90
C ASN A 56 15.77 -8.70 -5.35
N PRO A 57 14.55 -8.50 -4.81
CA PRO A 57 13.80 -9.57 -4.19
C PRO A 57 13.27 -10.58 -5.22
N ASP A 58 13.22 -11.85 -4.82
CA ASP A 58 12.42 -12.85 -5.50
C ASP A 58 10.94 -12.64 -5.13
N PHE A 59 10.11 -12.57 -6.15
CA PHE A 59 8.68 -12.31 -6.01
C PHE A 59 7.81 -13.53 -6.36
N ALA A 60 8.42 -14.71 -6.45
CA ALA A 60 7.72 -15.96 -6.81
C ALA A 60 6.58 -16.28 -5.84
N TRP A 61 6.71 -15.92 -4.54
CA TRP A 61 5.66 -16.11 -3.55
C TRP A 61 4.34 -15.44 -3.93
N TYR A 62 4.36 -14.31 -4.65
CA TYR A 62 3.15 -13.59 -5.06
C TYR A 62 2.30 -14.42 -6.03
N GLN A 63 2.91 -15.29 -6.82
CA GLN A 63 2.22 -16.19 -7.74
C GLN A 63 1.27 -17.15 -7.00
N SER A 64 1.54 -17.45 -5.74
CA SER A 64 0.68 -18.28 -4.89
C SER A 64 -0.52 -17.52 -4.31
N TRP A 65 -0.55 -16.19 -4.41
CA TRP A 65 -1.61 -15.34 -3.87
C TRP A 65 -2.72 -15.09 -4.90
N PHE A 66 -3.32 -16.19 -5.39
CA PHE A 66 -4.56 -16.11 -6.19
C PHE A 66 -5.71 -15.53 -5.33
N PRO A 67 -6.54 -14.58 -5.83
CA PRO A 67 -6.51 -14.03 -7.19
C PRO A 67 -5.76 -12.70 -7.31
N PHE A 68 -5.04 -12.24 -6.27
CA PHE A 68 -4.38 -10.93 -6.25
C PHE A 68 -3.43 -10.72 -7.42
N GLN A 69 -2.71 -11.75 -7.83
CA GLN A 69 -1.82 -11.73 -8.99
C GLN A 69 -2.53 -11.31 -10.29
N TYR A 70 -3.84 -11.55 -10.41
CA TYR A 70 -4.63 -11.14 -11.58
C TYR A 70 -5.24 -9.76 -11.42
N ALA A 71 -5.59 -9.38 -10.20
CA ALA A 71 -6.19 -8.08 -9.90
C ALA A 71 -5.16 -6.94 -9.93
N PHE A 72 -3.94 -7.23 -9.46
CA PHE A 72 -2.83 -6.29 -9.45
C PHE A 72 -1.72 -6.83 -10.35
N ARG A 73 -1.76 -6.48 -11.62
CA ARG A 73 -0.68 -6.83 -12.55
C ARG A 73 0.53 -5.97 -12.23
N LEU A 74 1.58 -6.61 -11.76
CA LEU A 74 2.81 -5.93 -11.42
C LEU A 74 3.72 -5.85 -12.66
N ALA A 75 4.22 -4.64 -12.94
CA ALA A 75 5.24 -4.40 -13.96
C ALA A 75 6.62 -4.76 -13.44
N ARG A 76 6.89 -4.43 -12.18
CA ARG A 76 8.16 -4.70 -11.51
C ARG A 76 7.98 -4.65 -9.99
N ILE A 77 8.94 -5.22 -9.32
CA ILE A 77 9.19 -5.02 -7.90
C ILE A 77 10.45 -4.19 -7.72
N GLY A 78 10.47 -3.42 -6.64
CA GLY A 78 11.60 -2.60 -6.26
C GLY A 78 12.42 -3.29 -5.17
N ARG A 79 12.33 -2.76 -3.96
CA ARG A 79 13.07 -3.23 -2.78
C ARG A 79 12.19 -4.08 -1.88
N GLU A 80 12.81 -4.95 -1.11
CA GLU A 80 12.16 -5.74 -0.06
C GLU A 80 12.86 -5.52 1.27
N LEU A 81 12.09 -5.19 2.29
CA LEU A 81 12.54 -5.19 3.67
C LEU A 81 12.07 -6.47 4.34
N ARG A 82 12.98 -7.14 5.05
CA ARG A 82 12.70 -8.33 5.86
C ARG A 82 12.88 -8.02 7.34
N ALA A 83 11.92 -8.42 8.12
CA ALA A 83 11.94 -8.33 9.58
C ALA A 83 11.42 -9.64 10.20
N GLN A 84 11.61 -9.79 11.51
CA GLN A 84 11.16 -10.97 12.25
C GLN A 84 10.33 -10.52 13.46
N PHE A 85 9.20 -11.19 13.69
CA PHE A 85 8.36 -11.01 14.86
C PHE A 85 8.24 -12.35 15.60
N GLY A 86 9.19 -12.66 16.48
CA GLY A 86 9.29 -13.99 17.08
C GLY A 86 9.48 -15.06 16.01
N GLU A 87 8.52 -16.00 15.87
CA GLU A 87 8.54 -17.05 14.84
C GLU A 87 8.00 -16.61 13.48
N ALA A 88 7.42 -15.40 13.39
CA ALA A 88 6.84 -14.92 12.16
C ALA A 88 7.84 -14.11 11.33
N GLY A 89 7.96 -14.41 10.05
CA GLY A 89 8.69 -13.59 9.09
C GLY A 89 7.79 -12.48 8.54
N LEU A 90 8.30 -11.25 8.46
CA LEU A 90 7.67 -10.13 7.77
C LEU A 90 8.48 -9.73 6.54
N PHE A 91 7.77 -9.51 5.44
CA PHE A 91 8.31 -8.99 4.20
C PHE A 91 7.50 -7.75 3.80
N VAL A 92 8.16 -6.61 3.61
CA VAL A 92 7.54 -5.41 3.04
C VAL A 92 8.18 -5.15 1.68
N VAL A 93 7.37 -5.23 0.63
CA VAL A 93 7.84 -5.17 -0.76
C VAL A 93 7.29 -3.92 -1.44
N GLU A 94 8.18 -3.18 -2.08
CA GLU A 94 7.83 -2.09 -2.98
C GLU A 94 7.45 -2.66 -4.35
N ALA A 95 6.19 -2.51 -4.75
CA ALA A 95 5.66 -3.06 -5.99
C ALA A 95 5.11 -1.95 -6.88
N PHE A 96 5.19 -2.14 -8.20
CA PHE A 96 4.71 -1.18 -9.19
C PHE A 96 3.74 -1.86 -10.14
N GLU A 97 2.54 -1.32 -10.26
CA GLU A 97 1.52 -1.84 -11.16
C GLU A 97 1.85 -1.56 -12.64
N ALA A 98 1.39 -2.47 -13.51
CA ALA A 98 1.47 -2.34 -14.96
C ALA A 98 0.28 -1.53 -15.50
N ASP A 99 0.03 -0.34 -14.94
CA ASP A 99 -1.04 0.57 -15.33
C ASP A 99 -0.43 1.92 -15.72
N GLU A 100 -0.52 2.25 -17.00
CA GLU A 100 0.06 3.48 -17.55
C GLU A 100 -0.59 4.73 -16.98
N VAL A 101 -1.90 4.73 -16.77
CA VAL A 101 -2.63 5.88 -16.22
C VAL A 101 -2.19 6.14 -14.78
N LYS A 102 -2.11 5.10 -13.97
CA LYS A 102 -1.61 5.19 -12.60
C LYS A 102 -0.15 5.62 -12.56
N ARG A 103 0.68 5.11 -13.47
CA ARG A 103 2.09 5.48 -13.57
C ARG A 103 2.27 6.97 -13.86
N VAL A 104 1.51 7.53 -14.81
CA VAL A 104 1.53 8.96 -15.13
C VAL A 104 1.04 9.80 -13.95
N ALA A 105 0.06 9.31 -13.20
CA ALA A 105 -0.44 9.96 -11.99
C ALA A 105 0.48 9.77 -10.75
N GLY A 106 1.52 8.93 -10.85
CA GLY A 106 2.36 8.57 -9.70
C GLY A 106 1.65 7.67 -8.68
N GLU A 107 0.63 6.96 -9.11
CA GLU A 107 -0.23 6.11 -8.29
C GLU A 107 0.00 4.61 -8.47
N ASP A 108 0.98 4.24 -9.29
CA ASP A 108 1.33 2.85 -9.63
C ASP A 108 2.13 2.12 -8.53
N ARG A 109 2.63 2.85 -7.51
CA ARG A 109 3.43 2.29 -6.43
C ARG A 109 2.54 1.81 -5.28
N HIS A 110 2.84 0.62 -4.76
CA HIS A 110 2.17 0.02 -3.61
C HIS A 110 3.18 -0.64 -2.66
N LEU A 111 2.81 -0.74 -1.38
CA LEU A 111 3.50 -1.58 -0.42
C LEU A 111 2.70 -2.89 -0.25
N TYR A 112 3.38 -4.01 -0.39
CA TYR A 112 2.86 -5.33 -0.08
C TYR A 112 3.53 -5.83 1.18
N CYS A 113 2.75 -6.08 2.22
CA CYS A 113 3.25 -6.56 3.50
C CYS A 113 2.77 -8.01 3.67
N LEU A 114 3.71 -8.94 3.66
CA LEU A 114 3.45 -10.36 3.85
C LEU A 114 4.01 -10.80 5.21
N VAL A 115 3.16 -11.39 6.03
CA VAL A 115 3.58 -12.12 7.24
C VAL A 115 3.43 -13.60 7.00
N THR A 116 4.47 -14.37 7.28
CA THR A 116 4.46 -15.83 7.24
C THR A 116 4.53 -16.39 8.66
N SER A 117 3.56 -17.23 9.04
CA SER A 117 3.53 -17.84 10.37
C SER A 117 2.62 -19.07 10.40
N PRO A 118 3.05 -20.19 11.02
CA PRO A 118 2.20 -21.36 11.20
C PRO A 118 0.98 -21.13 12.11
N LYS A 119 0.98 -20.04 12.90
CA LYS A 119 -0.14 -19.67 13.77
C LYS A 119 -1.36 -19.14 13.01
N LEU A 120 -1.18 -18.72 11.76
CA LEU A 120 -2.29 -18.30 10.90
C LEU A 120 -2.95 -19.55 10.31
N ALA A 121 -4.18 -19.86 10.74
CA ALA A 121 -4.86 -21.10 10.37
C ALA A 121 -6.20 -20.88 9.65
N ALA A 122 -6.80 -19.72 9.79
CA ALA A 122 -8.12 -19.42 9.23
C ALA A 122 -8.01 -18.62 7.92
N ARG A 123 -9.11 -18.56 7.15
CA ARG A 123 -9.17 -17.84 5.87
C ARG A 123 -10.20 -16.73 5.91
N VAL A 124 -9.76 -15.52 5.59
CA VAL A 124 -10.63 -14.36 5.38
C VAL A 124 -9.96 -13.36 4.46
N SER A 125 -10.74 -12.71 3.64
CA SER A 125 -10.33 -11.53 2.87
C SER A 125 -11.22 -10.36 3.26
N ILE A 126 -10.63 -9.23 3.59
CA ILE A 126 -11.35 -7.98 3.85
C ILE A 126 -10.81 -6.86 2.98
N ARG A 127 -11.70 -5.95 2.62
CA ARG A 127 -11.35 -4.75 1.90
C ARG A 127 -12.12 -3.56 2.46
N ALA A 128 -11.41 -2.46 2.69
CA ALA A 128 -12.04 -1.21 3.08
C ALA A 128 -12.92 -0.68 1.93
N LYS A 129 -14.19 -0.39 2.24
CA LYS A 129 -15.10 0.26 1.30
C LYS A 129 -14.64 1.69 1.09
N SER A 130 -14.36 2.07 -0.14
CA SER A 130 -14.03 3.44 -0.49
C SER A 130 -15.28 4.19 -0.89
N GLY A 131 -15.46 5.37 -0.34
CA GLY A 131 -16.62 6.23 -0.60
C GLY A 131 -16.63 6.91 -1.99
N GLY A 132 -16.11 6.28 -3.01
CA GLY A 132 -16.10 6.76 -4.40
C GLY A 132 -14.71 6.80 -5.02
N GLY A 133 -14.62 6.46 -6.31
CA GLY A 133 -13.41 6.54 -7.11
C GLY A 133 -12.92 5.21 -7.67
N LEU A 134 -11.83 5.24 -8.41
CA LEU A 134 -11.18 4.17 -9.20
C LEU A 134 -10.97 2.82 -8.50
N VAL A 135 -11.01 2.79 -7.17
CA VAL A 135 -10.93 1.57 -6.35
C VAL A 135 -12.11 0.62 -6.59
N ASN A 136 -13.23 1.13 -7.14
CA ASN A 136 -14.41 0.30 -7.45
C ASN A 136 -14.22 -0.68 -8.60
N GLU A 137 -13.30 -0.44 -9.53
CA GLU A 137 -13.07 -1.36 -10.66
C GLU A 137 -12.25 -2.58 -10.27
N VAL A 138 -11.19 -2.37 -9.49
CA VAL A 138 -10.42 -3.47 -8.87
C VAL A 138 -11.33 -4.27 -7.94
N SER A 139 -12.25 -3.58 -7.28
CA SER A 139 -13.25 -4.13 -6.39
C SER A 139 -14.18 -5.12 -7.07
N ARG A 140 -14.70 -4.78 -8.25
CA ARG A 140 -15.61 -5.65 -9.00
C ARG A 140 -14.88 -6.85 -9.59
N GLY A 141 -13.66 -6.67 -10.08
CA GLY A 141 -12.83 -7.77 -10.60
C GLY A 141 -12.48 -8.81 -9.53
N LEU A 142 -12.02 -8.36 -8.35
CA LEU A 142 -11.72 -9.25 -7.22
C LEU A 142 -12.99 -9.90 -6.66
N GLY A 143 -14.06 -9.13 -6.50
CA GLY A 143 -15.34 -9.65 -6.03
C GLY A 143 -15.88 -10.75 -6.92
N SER A 144 -15.84 -10.60 -8.25
CA SER A 144 -16.31 -11.62 -9.19
C SER A 144 -15.41 -12.86 -9.23
N LEU A 145 -14.12 -12.71 -9.05
CA LEU A 145 -13.16 -13.83 -9.03
C LEU A 145 -13.18 -14.58 -7.68
N LEU A 146 -13.48 -13.87 -6.59
CA LEU A 146 -13.61 -14.46 -5.25
C LEU A 146 -15.03 -15.03 -5.01
N SER A 147 -16.03 -14.53 -5.74
CA SER A 147 -17.46 -14.91 -5.60
C SER A 147 -17.80 -16.25 -6.28
N GLY A 148 -16.84 -17.08 -6.60
CA GLY A 148 -17.09 -18.43 -7.11
C GLY A 148 -17.98 -19.29 -6.19
N SER A 149 -18.41 -18.79 -5.03
CA SER A 149 -19.42 -19.42 -4.18
C SER A 149 -20.04 -18.39 -3.21
N SER A 150 -21.33 -18.19 -3.36
CA SER A 150 -22.27 -17.72 -2.32
C SER A 150 -22.07 -16.30 -1.76
N ALA A 151 -23.18 -15.56 -1.70
CA ALA A 151 -23.34 -14.30 -0.96
C ALA A 151 -22.47 -14.26 0.29
N GLY A 152 -21.56 -13.26 0.37
CA GLY A 152 -20.55 -13.13 1.41
C GLY A 152 -21.09 -13.50 2.79
N SER A 153 -20.41 -14.42 3.45
CA SER A 153 -20.75 -14.82 4.81
C SER A 153 -20.56 -13.63 5.73
N MET A 154 -21.67 -13.04 6.17
CA MET A 154 -21.63 -11.92 7.11
C MET A 154 -21.09 -12.42 8.45
N LEU A 155 -20.15 -11.67 9.05
CA LEU A 155 -19.64 -11.96 10.40
C LEU A 155 -20.68 -11.78 11.48
N GLY A 156 -21.76 -11.02 11.18
CA GLY A 156 -22.75 -10.58 12.13
C GLY A 156 -22.32 -9.37 12.95
N ASP A 157 -21.45 -8.55 12.38
CA ASP A 157 -20.98 -7.28 12.93
C ASP A 157 -21.32 -6.15 11.95
N PRO A 158 -22.52 -5.57 12.03
CA PRO A 158 -22.98 -4.56 11.09
C PRO A 158 -22.07 -3.33 11.03
N THR A 159 -21.47 -2.94 12.15
CA THR A 159 -20.57 -1.77 12.22
C THR A 159 -19.31 -2.03 11.40
N PHE A 160 -18.74 -3.23 11.52
CA PHE A 160 -17.59 -3.63 10.75
C PHE A 160 -17.93 -3.78 9.25
N GLU A 161 -19.04 -4.44 8.96
CA GLU A 161 -19.51 -4.73 7.59
C GLU A 161 -19.95 -3.46 6.83
N GLN A 162 -20.31 -2.38 7.52
CA GLN A 162 -20.52 -1.08 6.88
C GLN A 162 -19.23 -0.49 6.29
N ARG A 163 -18.10 -0.75 6.93
CA ARG A 163 -16.79 -0.22 6.56
C ARG A 163 -16.00 -1.15 5.65
N PHE A 164 -16.23 -2.44 5.77
CA PHE A 164 -15.44 -3.46 5.08
C PHE A 164 -16.30 -4.43 4.30
N ASP A 165 -15.86 -4.78 3.09
CA ASP A 165 -16.34 -5.98 2.40
C ASP A 165 -15.58 -7.18 2.97
N VAL A 166 -16.31 -8.19 3.42
CA VAL A 166 -15.73 -9.39 4.03
C VAL A 166 -16.06 -10.59 3.17
N ASN A 167 -15.05 -11.40 2.86
CA ASN A 167 -15.21 -12.68 2.18
C ASN A 167 -14.52 -13.78 3.01
N THR A 168 -15.28 -14.82 3.36
CA THR A 168 -14.80 -15.93 4.18
C THR A 168 -15.59 -17.20 3.82
N PRO A 169 -15.00 -18.41 3.93
CA PRO A 169 -15.69 -19.66 3.64
C PRO A 169 -16.91 -19.92 4.53
N SER A 170 -16.87 -19.47 5.79
CA SER A 170 -17.97 -19.55 6.74
C SER A 170 -17.90 -18.44 7.78
N ARG A 171 -19.02 -18.17 8.45
CA ARG A 171 -19.07 -17.20 9.54
C ARG A 171 -18.13 -17.54 10.68
N ASP A 172 -18.05 -18.82 11.04
CA ASP A 172 -17.18 -19.28 12.13
C ASP A 172 -15.69 -19.11 11.79
N GLU A 173 -15.33 -19.40 10.54
CA GLU A 173 -13.96 -19.20 10.08
C GLU A 173 -13.62 -17.70 10.01
N GLY A 174 -14.53 -16.89 9.52
CA GLY A 174 -14.38 -15.45 9.51
C GLY A 174 -14.20 -14.86 10.92
N ASN A 175 -15.00 -15.30 11.89
CA ASN A 175 -14.90 -14.86 13.28
C ASN A 175 -13.60 -15.32 13.95
N ARG A 176 -13.08 -16.50 13.59
CA ARG A 176 -11.75 -16.96 14.05
C ARG A 176 -10.62 -16.15 13.44
N ALA A 177 -10.69 -15.84 12.14
CA ALA A 177 -9.68 -15.07 11.44
C ALA A 177 -9.69 -13.59 11.82
N LEU A 178 -10.87 -13.05 12.16
CA LEU A 178 -11.10 -11.66 12.56
C LEU A 178 -11.71 -11.59 13.96
N PRO A 179 -10.94 -11.87 15.02
CA PRO A 179 -11.42 -11.70 16.39
C PRO A 179 -11.92 -10.28 16.65
N MET A 180 -12.78 -10.09 17.65
CA MET A 180 -13.38 -8.79 17.99
C MET A 180 -12.32 -7.70 18.15
N ALA A 181 -11.20 -7.99 18.82
CA ALA A 181 -10.11 -7.05 19.03
C ALA A 181 -9.48 -6.57 17.73
N LEU A 182 -9.31 -7.48 16.75
CA LEU A 182 -8.78 -7.13 15.43
C LEU A 182 -9.76 -6.24 14.64
N ARG A 183 -11.06 -6.56 14.68
CA ARG A 183 -12.09 -5.72 14.05
C ARG A 183 -12.13 -4.31 14.66
N GLN A 184 -12.10 -4.21 15.98
CA GLN A 184 -12.04 -2.93 16.68
C GLN A 184 -10.79 -2.13 16.31
N PHE A 185 -9.63 -2.76 16.26
CA PHE A 185 -8.39 -2.12 15.82
C PHE A 185 -8.52 -1.52 14.41
N LEU A 186 -9.03 -2.28 13.45
CA LEU A 186 -9.23 -1.81 12.06
C LEU A 186 -10.21 -0.63 11.98
N LEU A 187 -11.28 -0.65 12.79
CA LEU A 187 -12.26 0.43 12.86
C LEU A 187 -11.67 1.70 13.51
N GLN A 188 -10.97 1.56 14.63
CA GLN A 188 -10.41 2.67 15.41
C GLN A 188 -9.28 3.38 14.69
N THR A 189 -8.43 2.62 14.00
CA THR A 189 -7.32 3.20 13.22
C THR A 189 -7.78 3.82 11.91
N GLY A 190 -9.06 3.60 11.52
CA GLY A 190 -9.55 4.04 10.23
C GLY A 190 -8.81 3.38 9.07
N TRP A 191 -8.32 2.16 9.28
CA TRP A 191 -7.49 1.43 8.32
C TRP A 191 -8.16 1.32 6.95
N ARG A 192 -7.36 1.50 5.89
CA ARG A 192 -7.81 1.45 4.50
C ARG A 192 -6.85 0.58 3.69
N GLY A 193 -7.41 -0.44 3.05
CA GLY A 193 -6.58 -1.36 2.27
C GLY A 193 -7.26 -2.68 2.00
N ILE A 194 -6.46 -3.66 1.61
CA ILE A 194 -6.82 -5.05 1.46
C ILE A 194 -6.03 -5.83 2.49
N LEU A 195 -6.71 -6.70 3.23
CA LEU A 195 -6.09 -7.66 4.13
C LEU A 195 -6.62 -9.04 3.80
N GLU A 196 -5.73 -9.99 3.57
CA GLU A 196 -6.06 -11.39 3.40
C GLU A 196 -5.27 -12.24 4.38
N ILE A 197 -5.99 -13.07 5.12
CA ILE A 197 -5.41 -14.08 6.01
C ILE A 197 -5.69 -15.44 5.39
N ARG A 198 -4.68 -16.29 5.34
CA ARG A 198 -4.71 -17.67 4.87
C ARG A 198 -3.92 -18.55 5.82
N PRO A 199 -4.06 -19.87 5.76
CA PRO A 199 -3.14 -20.76 6.47
C PRO A 199 -1.67 -20.39 6.14
N SER A 200 -0.92 -20.13 7.19
CA SER A 200 0.50 -19.73 7.19
C SER A 200 0.82 -18.38 6.56
N GLY A 201 -0.16 -17.53 6.25
CA GLY A 201 0.11 -16.24 5.61
C GLY A 201 -0.93 -15.16 5.88
N LEU A 202 -0.44 -13.91 6.01
CA LEU A 202 -1.24 -12.69 6.05
C LEU A 202 -0.65 -11.73 5.04
N LEU A 203 -1.45 -11.28 4.07
CA LEU A 203 -1.08 -10.26 3.10
C LEU A 203 -1.87 -8.98 3.37
N MET A 204 -1.17 -7.86 3.51
CA MET A 204 -1.76 -6.53 3.67
C MET A 204 -1.27 -5.59 2.56
N ILE A 205 -2.20 -4.85 1.95
CA ILE A 205 -1.92 -3.82 0.95
C ILE A 205 -2.62 -2.54 1.40
N PRO A 206 -1.93 -1.61 2.09
CA PRO A 206 -2.51 -0.32 2.49
C PRO A 206 -2.70 0.60 1.27
N TYR A 207 -3.81 1.34 1.21
CA TYR A 207 -4.10 2.23 0.07
C TYR A 207 -3.40 3.59 0.16
N ASP A 208 -3.13 4.05 1.38
CA ASP A 208 -2.63 5.38 1.69
C ASP A 208 -1.11 5.43 1.96
N ARG A 209 -0.43 4.29 1.90
CA ARG A 209 0.99 4.15 2.20
C ARG A 209 1.70 3.55 1.00
N ARG A 210 2.38 4.40 0.24
CA ARG A 210 2.98 4.01 -1.04
C ARG A 210 4.50 4.19 -1.09
N SER A 211 5.07 5.03 -0.22
CA SER A 211 6.51 5.32 -0.22
C SER A 211 7.29 4.23 0.51
N PHE A 212 8.49 3.94 0.01
CA PHE A 212 9.42 3.01 0.65
C PHE A 212 10.50 3.82 1.39
N ASP A 213 10.10 4.54 2.42
CA ASP A 213 10.93 5.40 3.26
C ASP A 213 10.59 5.18 4.75
N VAL A 214 11.47 5.63 5.64
CA VAL A 214 11.33 5.41 7.09
C VAL A 214 10.00 5.94 7.64
N PRO A 215 9.56 7.18 7.33
CA PRO A 215 8.30 7.70 7.82
C PRO A 215 7.07 6.88 7.43
N THR A 216 7.14 6.16 6.31
CA THR A 216 6.06 5.29 5.83
C THR A 216 6.20 3.86 6.36
N LEU A 217 7.42 3.30 6.32
CA LEU A 217 7.66 1.90 6.68
C LEU A 217 7.46 1.64 8.16
N GLU A 218 7.90 2.54 9.04
CA GLU A 218 7.80 2.34 10.49
C GLU A 218 6.35 2.16 10.97
N PRO A 219 5.39 3.05 10.67
CA PRO A 219 4.00 2.82 11.05
C PRO A 219 3.36 1.63 10.33
N VAL A 220 3.76 1.32 9.09
CA VAL A 220 3.26 0.15 8.37
C VAL A 220 3.69 -1.14 9.07
N ILE A 221 4.95 -1.27 9.42
CA ILE A 221 5.50 -2.45 10.11
C ILE A 221 4.84 -2.63 11.48
N ASN A 222 4.68 -1.54 12.24
CA ASN A 222 4.01 -1.58 13.54
C ASN A 222 2.54 -2.04 13.39
N ASN A 223 1.82 -1.51 12.41
CA ASN A 223 0.43 -1.91 12.15
C ASN A 223 0.33 -3.38 11.74
N VAL A 224 1.22 -3.86 10.86
CA VAL A 224 1.24 -5.28 10.46
C VAL A 224 1.55 -6.19 11.63
N GLY A 225 2.52 -5.82 12.47
CA GLY A 225 2.86 -6.56 13.69
C GLY A 225 1.66 -6.66 14.64
N GLN A 226 0.94 -5.56 14.83
CA GLN A 226 -0.25 -5.52 15.69
C GLN A 226 -1.42 -6.33 15.09
N LEU A 227 -1.65 -6.21 13.77
CA LEU A 227 -2.64 -7.05 13.07
C LEU A 227 -2.33 -8.54 13.22
N TYR A 228 -1.07 -8.93 13.05
CA TYR A 228 -0.65 -10.31 13.24
C TYR A 228 -0.87 -10.80 14.68
N GLN A 229 -0.48 -10.03 15.68
CA GLN A 229 -0.70 -10.37 17.09
C GLN A 229 -2.21 -10.56 17.39
N LEU A 230 -3.05 -9.63 16.92
CA LEU A 230 -4.50 -9.70 17.13
C LEU A 230 -5.18 -10.85 16.34
N ALA A 231 -4.58 -11.29 15.24
CA ALA A 231 -5.10 -12.41 14.46
C ALA A 231 -4.69 -13.78 15.03
N THR A 232 -3.65 -13.85 15.89
CA THR A 232 -3.07 -15.11 16.39
C THR A 232 -3.15 -15.29 17.89
N GLY A 233 -3.47 -14.24 18.64
CA GLY A 233 -3.63 -14.24 20.11
C GLY A 233 -5.04 -14.42 20.52
#